data_b81ebd7459c52769d4d065380d91675f
#
_entry.id   b81ebd7459c52769d4d065380d91675f
#
_cell.length_a   1.000
_cell.length_b   1.000
_cell.length_c   1.000
_cell.angle_alpha   90.00
_cell.angle_beta   90.00
_cell.angle_gamma   90.00
#
_symmetry.space_group_name_H-M   'P 1'
#
loop_
_entity.id
_entity.type
_entity.pdbx_description
1 polymer ?
#
loop_
_entity_poly.entity_id
_entity_poly.type
_entity_poly.pdbx_seq_one_letter_code
_entity_poly.pdbx_strand_id
1 'polypeptide(L)'
;MNTIELNILLPALIAGLLVLATHIPFGMKVLARGVIFADLAVAQIAGLGIILAGLLDLTEQPLIVQLIAATSALCGAALLAWIEKSFPEVKEACIGLTFVLAASGGILLLSHDVHSGEHLKDLLVGQILWVSTNQLIAAALLTVVLLALWQWTKLKAHTLGFYTLFALAAFLPEP
;
A
#
# COMPACT_ATOMS: atom_id res chain seq x y z
N MET A 1 -16.14 -7.10 -29.29
CA MET A 1 -15.92 -6.31 -28.07
C MET A 1 -16.69 -5.01 -28.24
N ASN A 2 -17.67 -4.78 -27.39
CA ASN A 2 -18.49 -3.56 -27.43
C ASN A 2 -17.64 -2.37 -26.95
N THR A 3 -17.87 -1.19 -27.52
CA THR A 3 -17.15 0.06 -27.14
C THR A 3 -17.22 0.36 -25.64
N ILE A 4 -18.29 -0.08 -24.97
CA ILE A 4 -18.50 0.04 -23.51
C ILE A 4 -17.50 -0.83 -22.75
N GLU A 5 -17.24 -2.05 -23.18
CA GLU A 5 -16.26 -2.97 -22.54
C GLU A 5 -14.84 -2.41 -22.65
N LEU A 6 -14.50 -1.81 -23.79
CA LEU A 6 -13.18 -1.25 -24.01
C LEU A 6 -12.92 -0.01 -23.12
N ASN A 7 -13.95 0.82 -22.90
CA ASN A 7 -13.85 2.02 -22.08
C ASN A 7 -13.67 1.71 -20.57
N ILE A 8 -14.06 0.53 -20.13
CA ILE A 8 -13.87 0.08 -18.71
C ILE A 8 -12.56 -0.68 -18.58
N LEU A 9 -12.25 -1.58 -19.53
CA LEU A 9 -11.08 -2.44 -19.44
C LEU A 9 -9.76 -1.70 -19.71
N LEU A 10 -9.75 -0.69 -20.57
CA LEU A 10 -8.54 0.03 -20.92
C LEU A 10 -7.95 0.83 -19.76
N PRO A 11 -8.73 1.64 -19.01
CA PRO A 11 -8.21 2.32 -17.80
C PRO A 11 -7.70 1.33 -16.74
N ALA A 12 -8.42 0.23 -16.50
CA ALA A 12 -8.01 -0.80 -15.56
C ALA A 12 -6.69 -1.48 -15.99
N LEU A 13 -6.53 -1.77 -17.27
CA LEU A 13 -5.28 -2.32 -17.81
C LEU A 13 -4.11 -1.36 -17.63
N ILE A 14 -4.31 -0.06 -17.93
CA ILE A 14 -3.28 0.96 -17.75
C ILE A 14 -2.91 1.10 -16.28
N ALA A 15 -3.90 1.13 -15.38
CA ALA A 15 -3.65 1.15 -13.94
C ALA A 15 -2.82 -0.05 -13.50
N GLY A 16 -3.18 -1.27 -13.91
CA GLY A 16 -2.40 -2.47 -13.63
C GLY A 16 -0.96 -2.42 -14.14
N LEU A 17 -0.74 -1.89 -15.34
CA LEU A 17 0.61 -1.71 -15.90
C LEU A 17 1.43 -0.67 -15.13
N LEU A 18 0.82 0.41 -14.64
CA LEU A 18 1.49 1.41 -13.78
C LEU A 18 1.92 0.79 -12.45
N VAL A 19 1.04 0.00 -11.82
CA VAL A 19 1.37 -0.74 -10.60
C VAL A 19 2.53 -1.71 -10.86
N LEU A 20 2.48 -2.50 -11.91
CA LEU A 20 3.57 -3.42 -12.27
C LEU A 20 4.90 -2.70 -12.50
N ALA A 21 4.89 -1.53 -13.12
CA ALA A 21 6.11 -0.75 -13.38
C ALA A 21 6.86 -0.36 -12.09
N THR A 22 6.16 -0.17 -10.99
CA THR A 22 6.77 0.10 -9.66
C THR A 22 7.02 -1.17 -8.87
N HIS A 23 6.07 -2.10 -8.82
CA HIS A 23 6.14 -3.27 -7.95
C HIS A 23 7.18 -4.31 -8.42
N ILE A 24 7.45 -4.43 -9.72
CA ILE A 24 8.49 -5.35 -10.21
C ILE A 24 9.88 -4.97 -9.65
N PRO A 25 10.40 -3.74 -9.83
CA PRO A 25 11.71 -3.38 -9.30
C PRO A 25 11.77 -3.40 -7.77
N PHE A 26 10.68 -3.02 -7.08
CA PHE A 26 10.61 -3.09 -5.62
C PHE A 26 10.56 -4.54 -5.13
N GLY A 27 9.74 -5.38 -5.75
CA GLY A 27 9.63 -6.80 -5.41
C GLY A 27 10.96 -7.55 -5.55
N MET A 28 11.72 -7.28 -6.61
CA MET A 28 13.07 -7.84 -6.73
C MET A 28 13.99 -7.45 -5.58
N LYS A 29 13.86 -6.23 -5.04
CA LYS A 29 14.63 -5.79 -3.88
C LYS A 29 14.15 -6.41 -2.57
N VAL A 30 12.86 -6.58 -2.40
CA VAL A 30 12.24 -7.29 -1.28
C VAL A 30 12.79 -8.72 -1.21
N LEU A 31 12.74 -9.43 -2.35
CA LEU A 31 13.28 -10.79 -2.47
C LEU A 31 14.79 -10.85 -2.16
N ALA A 32 15.56 -9.91 -2.71
CA ALA A 32 17.00 -9.83 -2.46
C ALA A 32 17.35 -9.56 -0.98
N ARG A 33 16.46 -8.93 -0.22
CA ARG A 33 16.61 -8.69 1.22
C ARG A 33 16.11 -9.84 2.09
N GLY A 34 15.35 -10.78 1.52
CA GLY A 34 14.71 -11.87 2.24
C GLY A 34 13.62 -11.37 3.20
N VAL A 35 12.78 -10.42 2.76
CA VAL A 35 11.69 -9.82 3.54
C VAL A 35 10.39 -9.87 2.75
N ILE A 36 9.95 -11.06 2.39
CA ILE A 36 8.85 -11.32 1.46
C ILE A 36 7.52 -10.73 1.94
N PHE A 37 7.24 -10.74 3.25
CA PHE A 37 6.01 -10.22 3.84
C PHE A 37 6.01 -8.69 4.06
N ALA A 38 7.08 -7.97 3.69
CA ALA A 38 7.20 -6.54 3.96
C ALA A 38 6.09 -5.72 3.28
N ASP A 39 5.75 -6.05 2.04
CA ASP A 39 4.67 -5.41 1.27
C ASP A 39 3.33 -5.56 1.97
N LEU A 40 2.97 -6.80 2.23
CA LEU A 40 1.71 -7.13 2.90
C LEU A 40 1.60 -6.48 4.29
N ALA A 41 2.70 -6.44 5.05
CA ALA A 41 2.72 -5.83 6.37
C ALA A 41 2.46 -4.31 6.30
N VAL A 42 3.14 -3.59 5.38
CA VAL A 42 2.93 -2.14 5.20
C VAL A 42 1.51 -1.86 4.73
N ALA A 43 0.98 -2.64 3.78
CA ALA A 43 -0.39 -2.48 3.28
C ALA A 43 -1.43 -2.68 4.41
N GLN A 44 -1.26 -3.70 5.26
CA GLN A 44 -2.17 -3.93 6.39
C GLN A 44 -2.09 -2.81 7.44
N ILE A 45 -0.91 -2.26 7.70
CA ILE A 45 -0.75 -1.13 8.63
C ILE A 45 -1.39 0.14 8.04
N ALA A 46 -1.27 0.37 6.72
CA ALA A 46 -1.98 1.45 6.04
C ALA A 46 -3.50 1.29 6.13
N GLY A 47 -4.00 0.06 5.89
CA GLY A 47 -5.41 -0.29 6.05
C GLY A 47 -5.93 -0.07 7.47
N LEU A 48 -5.15 -0.41 8.50
CA LEU A 48 -5.47 -0.06 9.88
C LEU A 48 -5.66 1.45 10.07
N GLY A 49 -4.84 2.27 9.42
CA GLY A 49 -4.99 3.72 9.44
C GLY A 49 -6.32 4.18 8.86
N ILE A 50 -6.77 3.58 7.74
CA ILE A 50 -8.07 3.88 7.13
C ILE A 50 -9.22 3.46 8.06
N ILE A 51 -9.14 2.28 8.67
CA ILE A 51 -10.13 1.80 9.64
C ILE A 51 -10.22 2.75 10.84
N LEU A 52 -9.08 3.19 11.37
CA LEU A 52 -9.05 4.17 12.46
C LEU A 52 -9.67 5.51 12.05
N ALA A 53 -9.44 5.99 10.82
CA ALA A 53 -10.09 7.18 10.31
C ALA A 53 -11.62 7.01 10.25
N GLY A 54 -12.11 5.83 9.87
CA GLY A 54 -13.52 5.47 9.91
C GLY A 54 -14.11 5.52 11.33
N LEU A 55 -13.43 4.93 12.30
CA LEU A 55 -13.86 4.93 13.70
C LEU A 55 -13.86 6.33 14.36
N LEU A 56 -13.11 7.27 13.79
CA LEU A 56 -13.06 8.67 14.24
C LEU A 56 -14.03 9.58 13.44
N ASP A 57 -14.93 9.01 12.63
CA ASP A 57 -15.88 9.74 11.78
C ASP A 57 -15.21 10.75 10.81
N LEU A 58 -13.98 10.45 10.36
CA LEU A 58 -13.22 11.32 9.45
C LEU A 58 -13.39 10.95 7.97
N THR A 59 -14.26 10.00 7.66
CA THR A 59 -14.48 9.46 6.30
C THR A 59 -15.02 10.48 5.30
N GLU A 60 -15.71 11.52 5.77
CA GLU A 60 -16.21 12.60 4.92
C GLU A 60 -15.11 13.49 4.33
N GLN A 61 -13.88 13.38 4.83
CA GLN A 61 -12.73 14.18 4.40
C GLN A 61 -11.67 13.31 3.71
N PRO A 62 -11.76 13.08 2.39
CA PRO A 62 -10.88 12.15 1.68
C PRO A 62 -9.40 12.44 1.87
N LEU A 63 -9.02 13.72 1.92
CA LEU A 63 -7.63 14.13 2.14
C LEU A 63 -7.11 13.72 3.53
N ILE A 64 -7.95 13.81 4.56
CA ILE A 64 -7.55 13.42 5.93
C ILE A 64 -7.38 11.90 6.01
N VAL A 65 -8.32 11.12 5.46
CA VAL A 65 -8.21 9.67 5.37
C VAL A 65 -6.91 9.27 4.67
N GLN A 66 -6.62 9.91 3.56
CA GLN A 66 -5.41 9.66 2.79
C GLN A 66 -4.13 10.00 3.56
N LEU A 67 -4.10 11.12 4.30
CA LEU A 67 -2.98 11.49 5.16
C LEU A 67 -2.79 10.50 6.32
N ILE A 68 -3.87 10.03 6.93
CA ILE A 68 -3.81 9.02 7.99
C ILE A 68 -3.27 7.69 7.44
N ALA A 69 -3.75 7.24 6.29
CA ALA A 69 -3.23 6.04 5.63
C ALA A 69 -1.74 6.16 5.31
N ALA A 70 -1.31 7.30 4.74
CA ALA A 70 0.09 7.57 4.41
C ALA A 70 0.98 7.61 5.66
N THR A 71 0.56 8.29 6.72
CA THR A 71 1.32 8.34 7.97
C THR A 71 1.41 6.97 8.62
N SER A 72 0.33 6.18 8.60
CA SER A 72 0.33 4.79 9.08
C SER A 72 1.28 3.91 8.27
N ALA A 73 1.27 4.01 6.95
CA ALA A 73 2.22 3.30 6.07
C ALA A 73 3.67 3.68 6.37
N LEU A 74 3.96 4.98 6.58
CA LEU A 74 5.30 5.45 6.93
C LEU A 74 5.75 4.96 8.32
N CYS A 75 4.85 4.92 9.30
CA CYS A 75 5.11 4.32 10.61
C CYS A 75 5.39 2.81 10.48
N GLY A 76 4.60 2.11 9.68
CA GLY A 76 4.84 0.70 9.35
C GLY A 76 6.21 0.49 8.71
N ALA A 77 6.56 1.30 7.70
CA ALA A 77 7.87 1.25 7.06
C ALA A 77 9.02 1.49 8.04
N ALA A 78 8.87 2.44 8.95
CA ALA A 78 9.86 2.69 9.99
C ALA A 78 10.00 1.52 10.98
N LEU A 79 8.87 0.90 11.36
CA LEU A 79 8.85 -0.31 12.19
C LEU A 79 9.57 -1.47 11.51
N LEU A 80 9.28 -1.73 10.22
CA LEU A 80 9.94 -2.81 9.48
C LEU A 80 11.44 -2.55 9.31
N ALA A 81 11.84 -1.30 9.06
CA ALA A 81 13.25 -0.92 9.00
C ALA A 81 13.97 -1.14 10.34
N TRP A 82 13.29 -0.87 11.45
CA TRP A 82 13.81 -1.15 12.79
C TRP A 82 13.92 -2.66 13.05
N ILE A 83 12.91 -3.46 12.68
CA ILE A 83 12.93 -4.93 12.79
C ILE A 83 14.11 -5.51 11.99
N GLU A 84 14.27 -5.10 10.72
CA GLU A 84 15.36 -5.59 9.87
C GLU A 84 16.73 -5.32 10.47
N LYS A 85 16.90 -4.16 11.13
CA LYS A 85 18.15 -3.77 11.77
C LYS A 85 18.38 -4.46 13.11
N SER A 86 17.33 -4.63 13.92
CA SER A 86 17.43 -5.12 15.30
C SER A 86 17.41 -6.64 15.39
N PHE A 87 16.74 -7.31 14.44
CA PHE A 87 16.53 -8.76 14.45
C PHE A 87 16.88 -9.40 13.09
N PRO A 88 18.11 -9.24 12.58
CA PRO A 88 18.47 -9.65 11.22
C PRO A 88 18.29 -11.14 10.94
N GLU A 89 18.44 -12.00 11.94
CA GLU A 89 18.33 -13.47 11.79
C GLU A 89 16.87 -13.94 11.68
N VAL A 90 15.94 -13.24 12.33
CA VAL A 90 14.51 -13.62 12.40
C VAL A 90 13.60 -12.55 11.80
N LYS A 91 14.16 -11.62 11.02
CA LYS A 91 13.44 -10.46 10.48
C LYS A 91 12.17 -10.83 9.74
N GLU A 92 12.21 -11.88 8.91
CA GLU A 92 11.06 -12.31 8.12
C GLU A 92 9.92 -12.83 9.02
N ALA A 93 10.24 -13.58 10.06
CA ALA A 93 9.25 -14.04 11.03
C ALA A 93 8.61 -12.86 11.79
N CYS A 94 9.42 -11.87 12.20
CA CYS A 94 8.93 -10.66 12.87
C CYS A 94 8.06 -9.80 11.95
N ILE A 95 8.42 -9.67 10.67
CA ILE A 95 7.64 -8.95 9.66
C ILE A 95 6.33 -9.70 9.39
N GLY A 96 6.38 -11.03 9.23
CA GLY A 96 5.18 -11.85 9.09
C GLY A 96 4.24 -11.77 10.29
N LEU A 97 4.79 -11.74 11.52
CA LEU A 97 4.01 -11.52 12.73
C LEU A 97 3.35 -10.13 12.72
N THR A 98 4.08 -9.09 12.32
CA THR A 98 3.55 -7.73 12.19
C THR A 98 2.39 -7.68 11.20
N PHE A 99 2.51 -8.35 10.05
CA PHE A 99 1.43 -8.51 9.07
C PHE A 99 0.18 -9.14 9.71
N VAL A 100 0.34 -10.29 10.39
CA VAL A 100 -0.78 -11.00 11.00
C VAL A 100 -1.45 -10.17 12.09
N LEU A 101 -0.67 -9.47 12.93
CA LEU A 101 -1.20 -8.60 13.98
C LEU A 101 -1.97 -7.41 13.39
N ALA A 102 -1.46 -6.78 12.34
CA ALA A 102 -2.13 -5.68 11.68
C ALA A 102 -3.44 -6.15 11.02
N ALA A 103 -3.43 -7.26 10.29
CA ALA A 103 -4.60 -7.83 9.65
C ALA A 103 -5.67 -8.23 10.67
N SER A 104 -5.28 -8.96 11.73
CA SER A 104 -6.20 -9.38 12.80
C SER A 104 -6.75 -8.19 13.57
N GLY A 105 -5.91 -7.18 13.84
CA GLY A 105 -6.33 -5.93 14.48
C GLY A 105 -7.38 -5.21 13.66
N GLY A 106 -7.22 -5.14 12.34
CA GLY A 106 -8.20 -4.56 11.42
C GLY A 106 -9.55 -5.27 11.50
N ILE A 107 -9.55 -6.59 11.43
CA ILE A 107 -10.78 -7.40 11.54
C ILE A 107 -11.46 -7.18 12.91
N LEU A 108 -10.71 -7.14 13.99
CA LEU A 108 -11.25 -6.90 15.33
C LEU A 108 -11.87 -5.51 15.46
N LEU A 109 -11.23 -4.48 14.93
CA LEU A 109 -11.75 -3.11 14.94
C LEU A 109 -13.06 -3.00 14.14
N LEU A 110 -13.10 -3.62 12.96
CA LEU A 110 -14.29 -3.64 12.10
C LEU A 110 -15.44 -4.48 12.70
N SER A 111 -15.16 -5.45 13.57
CA SER A 111 -16.20 -6.32 14.15
C SER A 111 -17.22 -5.56 15.02
N HIS A 112 -16.95 -4.33 15.40
CA HIS A 112 -17.86 -3.46 16.15
C HIS A 112 -18.82 -2.66 15.26
N ASP A 113 -18.59 -2.63 13.95
CA ASP A 113 -19.44 -1.91 12.99
C ASP A 113 -20.39 -2.87 12.26
N VAL A 114 -21.66 -2.51 12.16
CA VAL A 114 -22.71 -3.31 11.48
C VAL A 114 -22.44 -3.42 9.97
N HIS A 115 -21.75 -2.44 9.37
CA HIS A 115 -21.40 -2.40 7.95
C HIS A 115 -19.99 -2.92 7.66
N SER A 116 -19.33 -3.50 8.66
CA SER A 116 -17.94 -3.98 8.57
C SER A 116 -17.67 -4.96 7.42
N GLY A 117 -18.67 -5.78 7.05
CA GLY A 117 -18.54 -6.74 5.96
C GLY A 117 -18.39 -6.07 4.57
N GLU A 118 -19.04 -4.94 4.35
CA GLU A 118 -18.92 -4.16 3.10
C GLU A 118 -17.59 -3.43 3.05
N HIS A 119 -17.19 -2.75 4.13
CA HIS A 119 -15.90 -2.09 4.22
C HIS A 119 -14.72 -3.07 4.06
N LEU A 120 -14.81 -4.24 4.67
CA LEU A 120 -13.76 -5.27 4.52
C LEU A 120 -13.68 -5.77 3.09
N LYS A 121 -14.81 -5.97 2.42
CA LYS A 121 -14.87 -6.38 1.03
C LYS A 121 -14.23 -5.34 0.12
N ASP A 122 -14.53 -4.06 0.30
CA ASP A 122 -13.99 -2.96 -0.49
C ASP A 122 -12.48 -2.81 -0.30
N LEU A 123 -11.98 -3.00 0.92
CA LEU A 123 -10.54 -2.98 1.22
C LEU A 123 -9.78 -4.18 0.64
N LEU A 124 -10.42 -5.36 0.54
CA LEU A 124 -9.76 -6.59 0.09
C LEU A 124 -9.84 -6.80 -1.42
N VAL A 125 -10.95 -6.39 -2.04
CA VAL A 125 -11.23 -6.70 -3.45
C VAL A 125 -10.62 -5.65 -4.39
N GLY A 126 -10.42 -4.40 -3.88
CA GLY A 126 -10.03 -3.28 -4.73
C GLY A 126 -11.07 -2.98 -5.81
N GLN A 127 -11.06 -1.78 -6.34
CA GLN A 127 -12.01 -1.35 -7.37
C GLN A 127 -11.33 -0.96 -8.68
N ILE A 128 -10.31 -1.72 -9.10
CA ILE A 128 -9.50 -1.41 -10.29
C ILE A 128 -10.33 -1.21 -11.56
N LEU A 129 -11.53 -1.81 -11.65
CA LEU A 129 -12.42 -1.64 -12.80
C LEU A 129 -13.11 -0.28 -12.84
N TRP A 130 -13.19 0.43 -11.73
CA TRP A 130 -13.89 1.72 -11.61
C TRP A 130 -12.93 2.92 -11.50
N VAL A 131 -11.70 2.75 -11.97
CA VAL A 131 -10.67 3.80 -11.97
C VAL A 131 -11.13 5.00 -12.79
N SER A 132 -11.20 6.15 -12.15
CA SER A 132 -11.47 7.41 -12.84
C SER A 132 -10.21 7.92 -13.56
N THR A 133 -10.40 8.71 -14.64
CA THR A 133 -9.27 9.29 -15.39
C THR A 133 -8.37 10.16 -14.49
N ASN A 134 -8.95 10.87 -13.51
CA ASN A 134 -8.18 11.69 -12.57
C ASN A 134 -7.29 10.84 -11.65
N GLN A 135 -7.81 9.72 -11.16
CA GLN A 135 -7.03 8.75 -10.36
C GLN A 135 -5.90 8.13 -11.20
N LEU A 136 -6.18 7.80 -12.47
CA LEU A 136 -5.17 7.25 -13.38
C LEU A 136 -4.03 8.24 -13.63
N ILE A 137 -4.34 9.53 -13.82
CA ILE A 137 -3.32 10.59 -13.97
C ILE A 137 -2.52 10.75 -12.68
N ALA A 138 -3.17 10.77 -11.51
CA ALA A 138 -2.50 10.86 -10.23
C ALA A 138 -1.58 9.66 -9.99
N ALA A 139 -2.04 8.43 -10.29
CA ALA A 139 -1.24 7.21 -10.22
C ALA A 139 -0.04 7.26 -11.18
N ALA A 140 -0.22 7.74 -12.41
CA ALA A 140 0.86 7.88 -13.38
C ALA A 140 1.92 8.88 -12.91
N LEU A 141 1.52 10.04 -12.40
CA LEU A 141 2.44 11.05 -11.84
C LEU A 141 3.22 10.47 -10.64
N LEU A 142 2.54 9.81 -9.72
CA LEU A 142 3.17 9.18 -8.57
C LEU A 142 4.16 8.09 -9.00
N THR A 143 3.78 7.25 -9.97
CA THR A 143 4.66 6.22 -10.55
C THR A 143 5.94 6.84 -11.11
N VAL A 144 5.83 7.93 -11.87
CA VAL A 144 7.01 8.64 -12.43
C VAL A 144 7.88 9.19 -11.31
N VAL A 145 7.28 9.82 -10.29
CA VAL A 145 8.03 10.35 -9.14
C VAL A 145 8.74 9.23 -8.39
N LEU A 146 8.06 8.11 -8.11
CA LEU A 146 8.64 6.95 -7.43
C LEU A 146 9.80 6.34 -8.22
N LEU A 147 9.65 6.17 -9.53
CA LEU A 147 10.72 5.64 -10.38
C LEU A 147 11.90 6.62 -10.49
N ALA A 148 11.65 7.92 -10.54
CA ALA A 148 12.70 8.94 -10.53
C ALA A 148 13.45 8.94 -9.19
N LEU A 149 12.75 8.91 -8.06
CA LEU A 149 13.35 8.77 -6.74
C LEU A 149 14.13 7.46 -6.60
N TRP A 150 13.58 6.37 -7.12
CA TRP A 150 14.25 5.08 -7.17
C TRP A 150 15.58 5.14 -7.93
N GLN A 151 15.60 5.78 -9.09
CA GLN A 151 16.82 5.97 -9.88
C GLN A 151 17.86 6.81 -9.10
N TRP A 152 17.39 7.85 -8.41
CA TRP A 152 18.26 8.73 -7.64
C TRP A 152 18.82 8.04 -6.39
N THR A 153 18.01 7.23 -5.70
CA THR A 153 18.41 6.50 -4.49
C THR A 153 19.20 5.22 -4.76
N LYS A 154 19.27 4.74 -6.00
CA LYS A 154 20.18 3.63 -6.38
C LYS A 154 21.63 3.86 -5.92
N LEU A 155 22.02 5.12 -5.75
CA LEU A 155 23.37 5.54 -5.32
C LEU A 155 23.58 5.51 -3.80
N LYS A 156 22.54 5.43 -2.97
CA LYS A 156 22.64 5.43 -1.49
C LYS A 156 21.56 4.55 -0.87
N ALA A 157 21.70 3.24 -0.97
CA ALA A 157 20.72 2.29 -0.42
C ALA A 157 20.82 2.19 1.12
N HIS A 158 20.32 3.18 1.84
CA HIS A 158 19.98 3.03 3.26
C HIS A 158 18.68 2.27 3.41
N THR A 159 18.62 1.35 4.38
CA THR A 159 17.43 0.52 4.68
C THR A 159 16.17 1.36 4.86
N LEU A 160 16.27 2.47 5.58
CA LEU A 160 15.14 3.39 5.82
C LEU A 160 14.59 3.97 4.50
N GLY A 161 15.46 4.42 3.58
CA GLY A 161 15.04 4.96 2.28
C GLY A 161 14.30 3.94 1.42
N PHE A 162 14.65 2.67 1.52
CA PHE A 162 13.95 1.59 0.84
C PHE A 162 12.51 1.46 1.35
N TYR A 163 12.31 1.36 2.66
CA TYR A 163 10.98 1.20 3.23
C TYR A 163 10.10 2.43 3.09
N THR A 164 10.67 3.66 3.10
CA THR A 164 9.89 4.87 2.83
C THR A 164 9.40 4.92 1.39
N LEU A 165 10.23 4.55 0.41
CA LEU A 165 9.82 4.45 -1.00
C LEU A 165 8.77 3.35 -1.18
N PHE A 166 8.92 2.26 -0.45
CA PHE A 166 7.98 1.14 -0.47
C PHE A 166 6.61 1.55 0.09
N ALA A 167 6.59 2.23 1.24
CA ALA A 167 5.37 2.78 1.82
C ALA A 167 4.68 3.80 0.88
N LEU A 168 5.47 4.63 0.19
CA LEU A 168 4.94 5.55 -0.83
C LEU A 168 4.39 4.81 -2.04
N ALA A 169 4.99 3.68 -2.43
CA ALA A 169 4.48 2.86 -3.53
C ALA A 169 3.18 2.13 -3.15
N ALA A 170 3.07 1.65 -1.90
CA ALA A 170 1.84 1.05 -1.37
C ALA A 170 0.70 2.08 -1.21
N PHE A 171 1.05 3.37 -1.25
CA PHE A 171 0.12 4.49 -1.21
C PHE A 171 -0.38 4.94 -2.60
N LEU A 172 0.01 4.26 -3.67
CA LEU A 172 -0.68 4.44 -4.95
C LEU A 172 -2.17 4.30 -4.67
N PRO A 173 -3.01 5.33 -4.99
CA PRO A 173 -4.43 5.24 -4.75
C PRO A 173 -4.92 3.95 -5.42
N GLU A 174 -5.27 2.99 -4.59
CA GLU A 174 -6.03 1.86 -5.10
C GLU A 174 -7.32 2.44 -5.67
N PRO A 175 -7.64 2.08 -6.90
CA PRO A 175 -8.79 2.61 -7.59
C PRO A 175 -10.10 2.23 -6.94
#